data_d326494efbe08b49c4fa1c74d32d110b
#
_entry.id   d326494efbe08b49c4fa1c74d32d110b
#
_cell.length_a   1.000
_cell.length_b   1.000
_cell.length_c   1.000
_cell.angle_alpha   90.00
_cell.angle_beta   90.00
_cell.angle_gamma   90.00
#
_symmetry.space_group_name_H-M   'P 1'
#
loop_
_entity.id
_entity.type
_entity.pdbx_description
1 polymer ?
#
loop_
_entity_poly.entity_id
_entity_poly.type
_entity_poly.pdbx_seq_one_letter_code
_entity_poly.pdbx_strand_id
1 'polypeptide(L)'
;MNIAAELAAGSKAHNTAANPLTGGIQVTVCYNRDHIKAVEISNTRPFAVTRLFREKPVDRVLAMMPSLFYICGMGQLIAALRAVESAAGITETSVIKQARDTLLFAESLREQVFSWVTNWAPQHKSRMSHVVDWFNQCRKQLDWSLTLSAATTGEAGCRPELEQLARQLED
;
A
#
# COMPACT_ATOMS: atom_id res chain seq x y z
N MET A 1 -10.98 -34.08 -24.71
CA MET A 1 -11.02 -32.95 -25.68
C MET A 1 -10.16 -31.85 -25.10
N ASN A 2 -9.04 -31.50 -25.74
CA ASN A 2 -8.01 -30.68 -25.15
C ASN A 2 -8.28 -29.19 -25.51
N ILE A 3 -8.95 -28.47 -24.61
CA ILE A 3 -9.39 -27.07 -24.80
C ILE A 3 -8.20 -26.12 -25.02
N ALA A 4 -6.99 -26.50 -24.56
CA ALA A 4 -5.77 -25.68 -24.69
C ALA A 4 -5.26 -25.55 -26.15
N ALA A 5 -5.55 -26.49 -27.02
CA ALA A 5 -5.07 -26.48 -28.41
C ALA A 5 -5.95 -25.61 -29.35
N GLU A 6 -7.20 -25.37 -29.00
CA GLU A 6 -8.14 -24.59 -29.82
C GLU A 6 -8.08 -23.07 -29.53
N LEU A 7 -7.50 -22.70 -28.41
CA LEU A 7 -7.37 -21.29 -27.98
C LEU A 7 -6.22 -20.51 -28.64
N ALA A 8 -5.31 -21.21 -29.34
CA ALA A 8 -4.09 -20.59 -29.91
C ALA A 8 -4.28 -19.84 -31.24
N ALA A 9 -5.41 -19.97 -31.88
CA ALA A 9 -5.65 -19.40 -33.23
C ALA A 9 -6.43 -18.08 -33.19
N GLY A 10 -5.82 -17.01 -32.68
CA GLY A 10 -6.43 -15.67 -32.78
C GLY A 10 -6.06 -14.66 -31.69
N SER A 11 -5.08 -14.92 -30.86
CA SER A 11 -4.67 -14.02 -29.78
C SER A 11 -3.51 -13.16 -30.20
N LYS A 12 -3.72 -11.83 -30.34
CA LYS A 12 -2.63 -10.83 -30.25
C LYS A 12 -2.32 -10.65 -28.78
N ALA A 13 -1.35 -11.39 -28.26
CA ALA A 13 -0.80 -11.15 -26.92
C ALA A 13 -0.01 -9.84 -26.94
N HIS A 14 -0.49 -8.80 -26.29
CA HIS A 14 0.33 -7.66 -25.87
C HIS A 14 1.21 -8.12 -24.70
N ASN A 15 2.41 -8.56 -25.01
CA ASN A 15 3.38 -8.99 -24.02
C ASN A 15 4.16 -7.76 -23.51
N THR A 16 3.65 -7.07 -22.49
CA THR A 16 4.47 -6.21 -21.65
C THR A 16 5.29 -7.13 -20.76
N ALA A 17 6.59 -7.25 -21.03
CA ALA A 17 7.52 -8.05 -20.24
C ALA A 17 7.40 -7.62 -18.77
N ALA A 18 6.80 -8.47 -17.92
CA ALA A 18 6.74 -8.25 -16.50
C ALA A 18 8.18 -8.24 -15.95
N ASN A 19 8.53 -7.21 -15.16
CA ASN A 19 9.82 -7.17 -14.49
C ASN A 19 9.90 -8.39 -13.56
N PRO A 20 10.87 -9.28 -13.72
CA PRO A 20 10.94 -10.54 -12.96
C PRO A 20 11.09 -10.31 -11.44
N LEU A 21 11.52 -9.11 -11.01
CA LEU A 21 11.68 -8.76 -9.59
C LEU A 21 10.37 -8.30 -8.93
N THR A 22 9.47 -7.69 -9.68
CA THR A 22 8.21 -7.15 -9.13
C THR A 22 7.01 -8.06 -9.36
N GLY A 23 7.15 -9.01 -10.29
CA GLY A 23 6.04 -9.81 -10.76
C GLY A 23 4.96 -8.98 -11.46
N GLY A 24 3.89 -9.62 -11.85
CA GLY A 24 2.79 -8.96 -12.56
C GLY A 24 1.48 -9.72 -12.44
N ILE A 25 0.42 -9.07 -12.86
CA ILE A 25 -0.87 -9.70 -13.12
C ILE A 25 -1.06 -9.69 -14.63
N GLN A 26 -1.21 -10.85 -15.21
CA GLN A 26 -1.53 -11.01 -16.63
C GLN A 26 -2.99 -11.41 -16.76
N VAL A 27 -3.72 -10.64 -17.54
CA VAL A 27 -5.12 -10.93 -17.87
C VAL A 27 -5.17 -11.29 -19.34
N THR A 28 -5.54 -12.54 -19.61
CA THR A 28 -5.74 -13.06 -20.99
C THR A 28 -7.23 -13.11 -21.26
N VAL A 29 -7.69 -12.36 -22.24
CA VAL A 29 -9.09 -12.35 -22.65
C VAL A 29 -9.19 -13.05 -23.99
N CYS A 30 -9.92 -14.17 -24.00
CA CYS A 30 -10.24 -14.90 -25.21
C CYS A 30 -11.62 -14.48 -25.71
N TYR A 31 -11.69 -14.01 -26.94
CA TYR A 31 -12.95 -13.57 -27.54
C TYR A 31 -13.14 -14.12 -28.95
N ASN A 32 -14.38 -14.21 -29.36
CA ASN A 32 -14.76 -14.56 -30.71
C ASN A 32 -15.73 -13.51 -31.24
N ARG A 33 -15.32 -12.76 -32.26
CA ARG A 33 -16.03 -11.59 -32.80
C ARG A 33 -16.39 -10.64 -31.63
N ASP A 34 -17.65 -10.58 -31.21
CA ASP A 34 -18.17 -9.61 -30.24
C ASP A 34 -18.41 -10.19 -28.83
N HIS A 35 -18.03 -11.47 -28.61
CA HIS A 35 -18.30 -12.13 -27.34
C HIS A 35 -17.02 -12.63 -26.66
N ILE A 36 -16.87 -12.30 -25.37
CA ILE A 36 -15.80 -12.85 -24.52
C ILE A 36 -16.15 -14.31 -24.21
N LYS A 37 -15.23 -15.22 -24.57
CA LYS A 37 -15.38 -16.66 -24.31
C LYS A 37 -14.78 -17.07 -22.97
N ALA A 38 -13.65 -16.50 -22.61
CA ALA A 38 -12.95 -16.82 -21.38
C ALA A 38 -12.05 -15.66 -20.95
N VAL A 39 -11.84 -15.55 -19.65
CA VAL A 39 -10.85 -14.66 -19.03
C VAL A 39 -9.98 -15.51 -18.13
N GLU A 40 -8.68 -15.47 -18.35
CA GLU A 40 -7.68 -16.11 -17.50
C GLU A 40 -6.85 -15.04 -16.80
N ILE A 41 -6.67 -15.18 -15.49
CA ILE A 41 -5.85 -14.26 -14.68
C ILE A 41 -4.69 -15.07 -14.11
N SER A 42 -3.47 -14.69 -14.50
CA SER A 42 -2.23 -15.25 -13.98
C SER A 42 -1.52 -14.20 -13.13
N ASN A 43 -1.08 -14.59 -11.93
CA ASN A 43 -0.39 -13.72 -10.99
C ASN A 43 1.01 -14.28 -10.70
N THR A 44 2.04 -13.55 -11.13
CA THR A 44 3.44 -13.91 -10.93
C THR A 44 4.12 -13.11 -9.82
N ARG A 45 3.35 -12.34 -9.01
CA ARG A 45 3.90 -11.60 -7.87
C ARG A 45 4.51 -12.55 -6.85
N PRO A 46 5.70 -12.22 -6.30
CA PRO A 46 6.37 -13.08 -5.33
C PRO A 46 5.64 -13.07 -3.98
N PHE A 47 4.85 -14.12 -3.71
CA PHE A 47 4.22 -14.33 -2.40
C PHE A 47 5.22 -14.78 -1.32
N ALA A 48 6.47 -15.01 -1.69
CA ALA A 48 7.52 -15.47 -0.77
C ALA A 48 7.82 -14.49 0.38
N VAL A 49 7.47 -13.21 0.21
CA VAL A 49 7.65 -12.17 1.26
C VAL A 49 6.97 -12.57 2.57
N THR A 50 5.77 -13.17 2.51
CA THR A 50 5.06 -13.60 3.72
C THR A 50 5.78 -14.71 4.50
N ARG A 51 6.64 -15.49 3.84
CA ARG A 51 7.46 -16.50 4.51
C ARG A 51 8.53 -15.89 5.44
N LEU A 52 8.93 -14.63 5.16
CA LEU A 52 9.88 -13.90 6.00
C LEU A 52 9.30 -13.60 7.40
N PHE A 53 7.99 -13.63 7.56
CA PHE A 53 7.30 -13.33 8.82
C PHE A 53 7.06 -14.56 9.69
N ARG A 54 7.15 -15.76 9.12
CA ARG A 54 6.94 -17.00 9.87
C ARG A 54 7.92 -17.10 11.03
N GLU A 55 7.42 -17.55 12.18
CA GLU A 55 8.18 -17.79 13.39
C GLU A 55 8.93 -16.58 13.97
N LYS A 56 8.59 -15.37 13.50
CA LYS A 56 9.15 -14.15 14.05
C LYS A 56 8.21 -13.54 15.10
N PRO A 57 8.79 -12.94 16.14
CA PRO A 57 8.03 -12.12 17.08
C PRO A 57 7.27 -11.00 16.36
N VAL A 58 6.08 -10.65 16.86
CA VAL A 58 5.18 -9.67 16.26
C VAL A 58 5.85 -8.30 16.09
N ASP A 59 6.53 -7.83 17.13
CA ASP A 59 7.29 -6.57 17.11
C ASP A 59 8.32 -6.53 15.99
N ARG A 60 9.00 -7.65 15.75
CA ARG A 60 9.96 -7.79 14.67
C ARG A 60 9.30 -7.71 13.29
N VAL A 61 8.13 -8.36 13.15
CA VAL A 61 7.35 -8.31 11.91
C VAL A 61 6.90 -6.89 11.62
N LEU A 62 6.32 -6.21 12.60
CA LEU A 62 5.87 -4.82 12.46
C LEU A 62 7.01 -3.88 12.06
N ALA A 63 8.18 -4.01 12.68
CA ALA A 63 9.35 -3.20 12.35
C ALA A 63 9.88 -3.42 10.93
N MET A 64 9.66 -4.60 10.35
CA MET A 64 10.10 -4.93 8.97
C MET A 64 9.17 -4.37 7.89
N MET A 65 7.88 -4.14 8.20
CA MET A 65 6.87 -3.76 7.20
C MET A 65 7.25 -2.53 6.37
N PRO A 66 7.63 -1.38 6.94
CA PRO A 66 7.95 -0.19 6.16
C PRO A 66 9.15 -0.37 5.23
N SER A 67 10.10 -1.25 5.59
CA SER A 67 11.31 -1.50 4.80
C SER A 67 11.06 -2.48 3.64
N LEU A 68 10.15 -3.44 3.82
CA LEU A 68 9.81 -4.42 2.80
C LEU A 68 8.85 -3.89 1.74
N PHE A 69 7.97 -2.97 2.13
CA PHE A 69 6.94 -2.40 1.27
C PHE A 69 7.18 -0.92 1.05
N TYR A 70 8.23 -0.60 0.31
CA TYR A 70 8.72 0.79 0.14
C TYR A 70 7.64 1.78 -0.34
N ILE A 71 6.73 1.37 -1.21
CA ILE A 71 5.67 2.24 -1.77
C ILE A 71 4.51 2.41 -0.79
N CYS A 72 4.05 1.30 -0.18
CA CYS A 72 2.86 1.25 0.69
C CYS A 72 3.20 0.79 2.11
N GLY A 73 4.36 1.18 2.62
CA GLY A 73 4.90 0.71 3.90
C GLY A 73 4.03 1.07 5.10
N MET A 74 3.44 2.26 5.11
CA MET A 74 2.52 2.66 6.17
C MET A 74 1.21 1.90 6.09
N GLY A 75 0.64 1.72 4.90
CA GLY A 75 -0.55 0.91 4.69
C GLY A 75 -0.37 -0.52 5.17
N GLN A 76 0.76 -1.15 4.84
CA GLN A 76 1.07 -2.51 5.28
C GLN A 76 1.29 -2.60 6.80
N LEU A 77 2.00 -1.64 7.40
CA LEU A 77 2.21 -1.58 8.83
C LEU A 77 0.88 -1.41 9.59
N ILE A 78 0.05 -0.46 9.17
CA ILE A 78 -1.26 -0.21 9.82
C ILE A 78 -2.18 -1.43 9.67
N ALA A 79 -2.20 -2.08 8.52
CA ALA A 79 -2.97 -3.31 8.33
C ALA A 79 -2.48 -4.44 9.25
N ALA A 80 -1.17 -4.59 9.41
CA ALA A 80 -0.58 -5.58 10.30
C ALA A 80 -0.88 -5.26 11.78
N LEU A 81 -0.79 -3.99 12.20
CA LEU A 81 -1.17 -3.54 13.54
C LEU A 81 -2.62 -3.90 13.84
N ARG A 82 -3.55 -3.52 12.95
CA ARG A 82 -4.98 -3.83 13.10
C ARG A 82 -5.26 -5.33 13.15
N ALA A 83 -4.53 -6.13 12.37
CA ALA A 83 -4.67 -7.59 12.40
C ALA A 83 -4.22 -8.18 13.75
N VAL A 84 -3.08 -7.73 14.27
CA VAL A 84 -2.57 -8.16 15.58
C VAL A 84 -3.49 -7.71 16.72
N GLU A 85 -3.93 -6.46 16.71
CA GLU A 85 -4.87 -5.90 17.69
C GLU A 85 -6.18 -6.69 17.70
N SER A 86 -6.74 -6.97 16.52
CA SER A 86 -7.95 -7.77 16.37
C SER A 86 -7.77 -9.19 16.94
N ALA A 87 -6.65 -9.84 16.65
CA ALA A 87 -6.34 -11.17 17.17
C ALA A 87 -6.14 -11.19 18.69
N ALA A 88 -5.67 -10.08 19.27
CA ALA A 88 -5.50 -9.91 20.72
C ALA A 88 -6.76 -9.39 21.43
N GLY A 89 -7.87 -9.15 20.72
CA GLY A 89 -9.09 -8.57 21.30
C GLY A 89 -8.94 -7.09 21.69
N ILE A 90 -7.94 -6.39 21.14
CA ILE A 90 -7.68 -4.98 21.39
C ILE A 90 -8.49 -4.14 20.40
N THR A 91 -9.24 -3.16 20.90
CA THR A 91 -10.00 -2.23 20.06
C THR A 91 -9.22 -0.94 19.87
N GLU A 92 -9.05 -0.54 18.62
CA GLU A 92 -8.45 0.74 18.23
C GLU A 92 -9.32 1.90 18.75
N THR A 93 -8.73 2.86 19.44
CA THR A 93 -9.46 4.07 19.87
C THR A 93 -9.75 4.97 18.67
N SER A 94 -10.76 5.85 18.81
CA SER A 94 -11.12 6.79 17.72
C SER A 94 -9.96 7.71 17.33
N VAL A 95 -9.14 8.12 18.29
CA VAL A 95 -7.98 8.99 18.09
C VAL A 95 -6.87 8.25 17.31
N ILE A 96 -6.54 7.02 17.71
CA ILE A 96 -5.57 6.19 17.02
C ILE A 96 -6.05 5.90 15.60
N LYS A 97 -7.33 5.55 15.44
CA LYS A 97 -7.93 5.33 14.13
C LYS A 97 -7.78 6.55 13.21
N GLN A 98 -8.11 7.74 13.71
CA GLN A 98 -8.02 8.98 12.94
C GLN A 98 -6.56 9.28 12.54
N ALA A 99 -5.61 9.11 13.46
CA ALA A 99 -4.18 9.31 13.17
C ALA A 99 -3.68 8.33 12.09
N ARG A 100 -4.02 7.04 12.20
CA ARG A 100 -3.66 6.02 11.22
C ARG A 100 -4.32 6.28 9.87
N ASP A 101 -5.59 6.66 9.85
CA ASP A 101 -6.30 7.00 8.61
C ASP A 101 -5.67 8.23 7.94
N THR A 102 -5.24 9.24 8.71
CA THR A 102 -4.49 10.40 8.20
C THR A 102 -3.17 9.97 7.54
N LEU A 103 -2.41 9.06 8.14
CA LEU A 103 -1.19 8.52 7.54
C LEU A 103 -1.45 7.74 6.25
N LEU A 104 -2.53 6.97 6.18
CA LEU A 104 -2.95 6.29 4.95
C LEU A 104 -3.28 7.26 3.83
N PHE A 105 -3.99 8.34 4.15
CA PHE A 105 -4.28 9.41 3.19
C PHE A 105 -3.00 10.11 2.72
N ALA A 106 -2.09 10.44 3.65
CA ALA A 106 -0.83 11.09 3.32
C ALA A 106 0.05 10.21 2.41
N GLU A 107 0.13 8.90 2.69
CA GLU A 107 0.84 7.94 1.82
C GLU A 107 0.19 7.86 0.44
N SER A 108 -1.14 7.74 0.37
CA SER A 108 -1.88 7.67 -0.89
C SER A 108 -1.71 8.94 -1.72
N LEU A 109 -1.77 10.11 -1.09
CA LEU A 109 -1.56 11.40 -1.76
C LEU A 109 -0.15 11.50 -2.32
N ARG A 110 0.87 11.15 -1.53
CA ARG A 110 2.27 11.11 -2.01
C ARG A 110 2.41 10.26 -3.26
N GLU A 111 1.84 9.04 -3.26
CA GLU A 111 1.94 8.13 -4.39
C GLU A 111 1.16 8.61 -5.62
N GLN A 112 0.00 9.21 -5.43
CA GLN A 112 -0.79 9.79 -6.53
C GLN A 112 -0.05 10.98 -7.16
N VAL A 113 0.50 11.89 -6.36
CA VAL A 113 1.30 13.02 -6.87
C VAL A 113 2.53 12.50 -7.60
N PHE A 114 3.23 11.50 -7.03
CA PHE A 114 4.39 10.89 -7.68
C PHE A 114 4.04 10.28 -9.04
N SER A 115 2.96 9.51 -9.09
CA SER A 115 2.45 8.90 -10.33
C SER A 115 2.06 9.97 -11.35
N TRP A 116 1.36 11.02 -10.91
CA TRP A 116 0.95 12.11 -11.77
C TRP A 116 2.15 12.87 -12.35
N VAL A 117 3.09 13.27 -11.49
CA VAL A 117 4.30 13.98 -11.92
C VAL A 117 5.13 13.12 -12.87
N THR A 118 5.26 11.82 -12.59
CA THR A 118 6.08 10.92 -13.42
C THR A 118 5.49 10.74 -14.83
N ASN A 119 4.16 10.60 -14.92
CA ASN A 119 3.51 10.21 -16.16
C ASN A 119 2.98 11.41 -16.98
N TRP A 120 2.60 12.51 -16.31
CA TRP A 120 1.85 13.60 -16.93
C TRP A 120 2.51 14.98 -16.81
N ALA A 121 3.33 15.20 -15.78
CA ALA A 121 3.92 16.50 -15.47
C ALA A 121 5.41 16.43 -15.10
N PRO A 122 6.29 15.83 -15.97
CA PRO A 122 7.69 15.56 -15.63
C PRO A 122 8.52 16.83 -15.34
N GLN A 123 8.05 18.00 -15.78
CA GLN A 123 8.65 19.31 -15.46
C GLN A 123 8.60 19.66 -13.97
N HIS A 124 7.75 19.00 -13.19
CA HIS A 124 7.61 19.23 -11.76
C HIS A 124 8.41 18.23 -10.87
N LYS A 125 9.25 17.38 -11.46
CA LYS A 125 10.06 16.39 -10.71
C LYS A 125 10.92 17.01 -9.61
N SER A 126 11.43 18.22 -9.82
CA SER A 126 12.23 18.93 -8.82
C SER A 126 11.46 19.28 -7.52
N ARG A 127 10.13 19.32 -7.58
CA ARG A 127 9.27 19.60 -6.43
C ARG A 127 8.89 18.36 -5.62
N MET A 128 9.25 17.17 -6.10
CA MET A 128 8.91 15.92 -5.41
C MET A 128 9.54 15.79 -4.04
N SER A 129 10.71 16.41 -3.80
CA SER A 129 11.33 16.48 -2.48
C SER A 129 10.38 17.09 -1.44
N HIS A 130 9.68 18.16 -1.77
CA HIS A 130 8.73 18.81 -0.85
C HIS A 130 7.59 17.86 -0.45
N VAL A 131 7.07 17.08 -1.37
CA VAL A 131 6.02 16.08 -1.09
C VAL A 131 6.54 14.98 -0.17
N VAL A 132 7.78 14.54 -0.39
CA VAL A 132 8.44 13.55 0.47
C VAL A 132 8.68 14.11 1.87
N ASP A 133 9.18 15.35 1.97
CA ASP A 133 9.44 16.01 3.24
C ASP A 133 8.15 16.23 4.03
N TRP A 134 7.08 16.68 3.37
CA TRP A 134 5.76 16.79 3.97
C TRP A 134 5.26 15.45 4.52
N PHE A 135 5.34 14.38 3.73
CA PHE A 135 4.94 13.04 4.18
C PHE A 135 5.77 12.58 5.38
N ASN A 136 7.09 12.82 5.38
CA ASN A 136 7.96 12.46 6.48
C ASN A 136 7.61 13.27 7.77
N GLN A 137 7.18 14.51 7.65
CA GLN A 137 6.69 15.31 8.77
C GLN A 137 5.38 14.72 9.33
N CYS A 138 4.40 14.41 8.48
CA CYS A 138 3.17 13.74 8.90
C CYS A 138 3.47 12.45 9.66
N ARG A 139 4.36 11.61 9.11
CA ARG A 139 4.77 10.37 9.75
C ARG A 139 5.41 10.61 11.11
N LYS A 140 6.32 11.58 11.23
CA LYS A 140 7.00 11.90 12.49
C LYS A 140 6.03 12.38 13.56
N GLN A 141 5.05 13.20 13.19
CA GLN A 141 4.06 13.75 14.11
C GLN A 141 3.05 12.68 14.60
N LEU A 142 2.76 11.67 13.77
CA LEU A 142 1.78 10.63 14.05
C LEU A 142 2.41 9.26 14.39
N ASP A 143 3.73 9.20 14.57
CA ASP A 143 4.50 7.96 14.82
C ASP A 143 3.99 7.19 16.06
N TRP A 144 3.53 7.90 17.09
CA TRP A 144 2.92 7.35 18.30
C TRP A 144 1.72 6.42 17.99
N SER A 145 0.99 6.64 16.88
CA SER A 145 -0.15 5.80 16.47
C SER A 145 0.29 4.46 15.83
N LEU A 146 1.56 4.33 15.50
CA LEU A 146 2.15 3.15 14.83
C LEU A 146 2.66 2.10 15.81
N THR A 147 2.14 2.09 17.03
CA THR A 147 2.37 1.09 18.06
C THR A 147 1.07 0.36 18.36
N LEU A 148 1.16 -0.79 19.07
CA LEU A 148 -0.05 -1.51 19.51
C LEU A 148 -0.89 -0.63 20.45
N SER A 149 -2.19 -0.56 20.21
CA SER A 149 -3.11 0.36 20.93
C SER A 149 -3.12 0.18 22.46
N ALA A 150 -2.82 -1.01 22.95
CA ALA A 150 -2.72 -1.28 24.40
C ALA A 150 -1.55 -0.53 25.07
N ALA A 151 -0.54 -0.09 24.31
CA ALA A 151 0.61 0.65 24.84
C ALA A 151 0.37 2.18 24.89
N THR A 152 -0.70 2.67 24.28
CA THR A 152 -0.98 4.11 24.10
C THR A 152 -2.16 4.59 24.97
N THR A 153 -2.16 4.31 26.26
CA THR A 153 -3.22 4.78 27.20
C THR A 153 -3.12 6.26 27.58
N GLY A 154 -2.31 7.05 26.89
CA GLY A 154 -2.16 8.48 27.10
C GLY A 154 -3.04 9.32 26.16
N GLU A 155 -4.31 9.52 26.51
CA GLU A 155 -5.31 10.21 25.66
C GLU A 155 -5.09 11.74 25.43
N ALA A 156 -4.07 12.34 26.03
CA ALA A 156 -4.04 13.81 26.17
C ALA A 156 -3.28 14.57 25.08
N GLY A 157 -2.52 13.92 24.19
CA GLY A 157 -1.54 14.60 23.33
C GLY A 157 -1.90 14.79 21.87
N CYS A 158 -2.96 14.18 21.38
CA CYS A 158 -3.12 13.94 19.93
C CYS A 158 -3.94 14.96 19.14
N ARG A 159 -4.80 15.73 19.80
CA ARG A 159 -5.67 16.69 19.12
C ARG A 159 -4.93 17.86 18.44
N PRO A 160 -3.97 18.52 19.10
CA PRO A 160 -3.27 19.66 18.51
C PRO A 160 -2.45 19.29 17.27
N GLU A 161 -1.89 18.09 17.23
CA GLU A 161 -1.07 17.62 16.10
C GLU A 161 -1.90 17.33 14.86
N LEU A 162 -3.09 16.72 15.02
CA LEU A 162 -4.02 16.48 13.92
C LEU A 162 -4.60 17.78 13.36
N GLU A 163 -4.92 18.75 14.23
CA GLU A 163 -5.40 20.08 13.81
C GLU A 163 -4.30 20.90 13.12
N GLN A 164 -3.04 20.74 13.53
CA GLN A 164 -1.91 21.39 12.88
C GLN A 164 -1.66 20.81 11.49
N LEU A 165 -1.76 19.46 11.33
CA LEU A 165 -1.66 18.80 10.02
C LEU A 165 -2.79 19.23 9.09
N ALA A 166 -4.02 19.32 9.59
CA ALA A 166 -5.15 19.79 8.79
C ALA A 166 -4.91 21.20 8.24
N ARG A 167 -4.41 22.11 9.07
CA ARG A 167 -4.07 23.48 8.62
C ARG A 167 -2.96 23.53 7.58
N GLN A 168 -1.98 22.62 7.64
CA GLN A 168 -0.92 22.54 6.63
C GLN A 168 -1.37 22.02 5.26
N LEU A 169 -2.56 21.42 5.20
CA LEU A 169 -3.16 20.93 3.94
C LEU A 169 -4.05 21.99 3.25
N GLU A 170 -4.42 23.06 3.97
CA GLU A 170 -5.23 24.16 3.46
C GLU A 170 -4.38 25.26 2.80
N ASP A 171 -3.08 25.33 3.07
CA ASP A 171 -2.07 26.24 2.47
C ASP A 171 -1.39 25.58 1.24
#